data_815bbe2fff6ec2f4f9bb9f1ea031d4ab
#
_entry.id   815bbe2fff6ec2f4f9bb9f1ea031d4ab
#
_cell.length_a   1.000
_cell.length_b   1.000
_cell.length_c   1.000
_cell.angle_alpha   90.00
_cell.angle_beta   90.00
_cell.angle_gamma   90.00
#
_symmetry.space_group_name_H-M   'P 1'
#
loop_
_entity.id
_entity.type
_entity.pdbx_description
1 polymer ?
#
loop_
_entity_poly.entity_id
_entity_poly.type
_entity_poly.pdbx_seq_one_letter_code
_entity_poly.pdbx_strand_id
1 'polypeptide(L)'
;MKKATAEALLVKGILSCRQAFIGPEVLHIDLTNWCNFNCIACWCRSPLLNDKAMPDWEKKLILPLEMIKGVIDDIAQMGGLRQVKLVGGGEPFMHPDILGIVAYIKNKDREIEIDINTNFSLVNKSTAEKLLGLGVDSLTVSIWAGSGPVYAAVHPNQKEETFYQIKDVLQFITGQKHARGLLTPRIIIHDVIFNLNYKDLGKMIEFALDVGADSIQIVPVDPVKDRTESLLLNDTQRKELLDNLDIIKQRYKSGTFCYTAEDKRSVTLSDFDNFMHRIERLNIVHGAYDEEVVVSVPCYVGWLFARIMATGDVVPCCKGHRMPMGNIYKNRFKDIWFSPTYDEFRNNGLQLSKNHPYFSRMGNSAQVKTGCYNCDNLWQNIPMHKRMTLRSLF
;
A
#
# COMPACT_ATOMS: atom_id res chain seq x y z
N MET A 1 -6.94 5.94 -24.72
CA MET A 1 -5.64 6.00 -25.48
C MET A 1 -5.11 4.58 -25.65
N LYS A 2 -4.51 4.23 -26.81
CA LYS A 2 -3.95 2.87 -26.99
C LYS A 2 -2.78 2.64 -26.02
N LYS A 3 -2.70 1.44 -25.42
CA LYS A 3 -1.67 1.06 -24.40
C LYS A 3 -0.23 1.34 -24.89
N ALA A 4 0.07 1.03 -26.15
CA ALA A 4 1.38 1.29 -26.74
C ALA A 4 1.73 2.79 -26.82
N THR A 5 0.74 3.67 -27.06
CA THR A 5 0.94 5.13 -27.07
C THR A 5 1.21 5.65 -25.66
N ALA A 6 0.48 5.15 -24.64
CA ALA A 6 0.71 5.52 -23.25
C ALA A 6 2.12 5.16 -22.80
N GLU A 7 2.56 3.95 -23.13
CA GLU A 7 3.90 3.47 -22.83
C GLU A 7 5.00 4.32 -23.51
N ALA A 8 4.82 4.68 -24.76
CA ALA A 8 5.77 5.53 -25.48
C ALA A 8 5.91 6.92 -24.82
N LEU A 9 4.78 7.52 -24.41
CA LEU A 9 4.77 8.82 -23.71
C LEU A 9 5.42 8.75 -22.32
N LEU A 10 5.20 7.67 -21.58
CA LEU A 10 5.86 7.44 -20.30
C LEU A 10 7.38 7.37 -20.47
N VAL A 11 7.86 6.52 -21.38
CA VAL A 11 9.30 6.36 -21.66
C VAL A 11 9.91 7.67 -22.15
N LYS A 12 9.24 8.40 -23.05
CA LYS A 12 9.68 9.72 -23.51
C LYS A 12 9.85 10.69 -22.32
N GLY A 13 8.91 10.66 -21.36
CA GLY A 13 9.00 11.46 -20.15
C GLY A 13 10.23 11.12 -19.31
N ILE A 14 10.49 9.84 -19.05
CA ILE A 14 11.66 9.40 -18.29
C ILE A 14 12.97 9.78 -19.00
N LEU A 15 13.05 9.59 -20.33
CA LEU A 15 14.22 9.95 -21.13
C LEU A 15 14.47 11.46 -21.17
N SER A 16 13.43 12.30 -21.02
CA SER A 16 13.61 13.75 -20.86
C SER A 16 14.21 14.14 -19.51
N CYS A 17 14.33 13.19 -18.57
CA CYS A 17 14.82 13.35 -17.20
C CYS A 17 14.03 14.36 -16.35
N ARG A 18 12.93 14.92 -16.84
CA ARG A 18 12.24 16.01 -16.19
C ARG A 18 10.73 16.02 -16.40
N GLN A 19 10.29 16.06 -17.64
CA GLN A 19 8.88 16.25 -17.99
C GLN A 19 8.09 14.94 -17.96
N ALA A 20 6.81 15.04 -17.62
CA ALA A 20 5.84 13.99 -17.94
C ALA A 20 5.04 14.39 -19.19
N PHE A 21 4.63 13.42 -19.98
CA PHE A 21 3.77 13.62 -21.16
C PHE A 21 2.45 12.87 -21.04
N ILE A 22 2.22 12.24 -19.89
CA ILE A 22 1.06 11.43 -19.56
C ILE A 22 0.83 11.48 -18.05
N GLY A 23 -0.36 11.14 -17.57
CA GLY A 23 -0.67 11.02 -16.15
C GLY A 23 0.03 9.83 -15.48
N PRO A 24 -0.11 9.69 -14.14
CA PRO A 24 0.45 8.56 -13.40
C PRO A 24 -0.25 7.24 -13.78
N GLU A 25 0.48 6.12 -13.70
CA GLU A 25 -0.09 4.79 -13.85
C GLU A 25 -0.90 4.35 -12.61
N VAL A 26 -0.47 4.79 -11.45
CA VAL A 26 -1.08 4.43 -10.15
C VAL A 26 -1.39 5.69 -9.35
N LEU A 27 -2.62 5.77 -8.88
CA LEU A 27 -3.08 6.84 -8.00
C LEU A 27 -3.52 6.27 -6.66
N HIS A 28 -2.90 6.72 -5.58
CA HIS A 28 -3.44 6.50 -4.24
C HIS A 28 -4.29 7.70 -3.81
N ILE A 29 -5.44 7.44 -3.21
CA ILE A 29 -6.31 8.48 -2.66
C ILE A 29 -6.57 8.15 -1.20
N ASP A 30 -6.13 9.04 -0.31
CA ASP A 30 -6.49 9.01 1.10
C ASP A 30 -7.90 9.61 1.23
N LEU A 31 -8.92 8.75 1.21
CA LEU A 31 -10.31 9.19 1.24
C LEU A 31 -10.66 9.97 2.50
N THR A 32 -10.09 9.53 3.61
CA THR A 32 -10.31 10.12 4.93
C THR A 32 -9.17 9.81 5.87
N ASN A 33 -8.98 10.68 6.85
CA ASN A 33 -8.12 10.40 7.99
C ASN A 33 -8.91 9.84 9.20
N TRP A 34 -10.24 9.72 9.14
CA TRP A 34 -11.00 9.02 10.16
C TRP A 34 -10.70 7.53 10.14
N CYS A 35 -10.47 6.98 11.33
CA CYS A 35 -10.27 5.55 11.52
C CYS A 35 -10.92 5.12 12.83
N ASN A 36 -11.59 3.99 12.80
CA ASN A 36 -12.15 3.36 13.98
C ASN A 36 -11.12 2.49 14.76
N PHE A 37 -9.85 2.41 14.25
CA PHE A 37 -8.76 1.68 14.89
C PHE A 37 -7.64 2.63 15.35
N ASN A 38 -6.84 2.14 16.34
CA ASN A 38 -5.57 2.74 16.77
C ASN A 38 -4.45 1.67 16.80
N CYS A 39 -4.28 0.96 15.68
CA CYS A 39 -3.31 -0.14 15.57
C CYS A 39 -1.94 0.24 16.13
N ILE A 40 -1.30 -0.70 16.87
CA ILE A 40 -0.06 -0.44 17.58
C ILE A 40 1.11 -0.01 16.68
N ALA A 41 1.17 -0.51 15.45
CA ALA A 41 2.21 -0.18 14.45
C ALA A 41 1.74 0.85 13.41
N CYS A 42 0.61 1.55 13.62
CA CYS A 42 0.12 2.54 12.67
C CYS A 42 1.05 3.75 12.59
N TRP A 43 1.46 4.12 11.37
CA TRP A 43 2.38 5.22 11.11
C TRP A 43 1.86 6.61 11.55
N CYS A 44 0.55 6.77 11.78
CA CYS A 44 -0.07 8.06 12.11
C CYS A 44 -1.01 8.03 13.32
N ARG A 45 -1.40 6.84 13.81
CA ARG A 45 -2.41 6.70 14.89
C ARG A 45 -1.98 5.80 16.03
N SER A 46 -0.82 5.16 15.96
CA SER A 46 -0.33 4.30 17.05
C SER A 46 -0.33 5.07 18.38
N PRO A 47 -0.76 4.44 19.48
CA PRO A 47 -0.66 5.03 20.81
C PRO A 47 0.80 5.30 21.24
N LEU A 48 1.79 4.68 20.58
CA LEU A 48 3.22 4.89 20.84
C LEU A 48 3.76 6.21 20.24
N LEU A 49 3.03 6.84 19.34
CA LEU A 49 3.51 8.03 18.63
C LEU A 49 3.55 9.29 19.50
N ASN A 50 2.72 9.37 20.54
CA ASN A 50 2.63 10.54 21.41
C ASN A 50 2.48 11.85 20.58
N ASP A 51 3.44 12.78 20.72
CA ASP A 51 3.49 14.07 20.01
C ASP A 51 3.73 13.96 18.49
N LYS A 52 4.10 12.77 17.99
CA LYS A 52 4.29 12.49 16.55
C LYS A 52 3.05 11.87 15.89
N ALA A 53 1.99 11.63 16.66
CA ALA A 53 0.71 11.22 16.11
C ALA A 53 0.13 12.32 15.19
N MET A 54 -0.73 11.90 14.27
CA MET A 54 -1.53 12.84 13.48
C MET A 54 -2.28 13.80 14.41
N PRO A 55 -2.23 15.12 14.19
CA PRO A 55 -2.94 16.08 15.04
C PRO A 55 -4.46 15.92 14.93
N ASP A 56 -5.19 16.27 16.00
CA ASP A 56 -6.63 16.03 16.10
C ASP A 56 -7.47 16.70 15.01
N TRP A 57 -7.06 17.89 14.55
CA TRP A 57 -7.72 18.58 13.44
C TRP A 57 -7.60 17.81 12.12
N GLU A 58 -6.46 17.13 11.91
CA GLU A 58 -6.20 16.36 10.70
C GLU A 58 -6.89 14.99 10.73
N LYS A 59 -7.01 14.38 11.93
CA LYS A 59 -7.64 13.05 12.12
C LYS A 59 -9.09 12.97 11.61
N LYS A 60 -9.77 14.11 11.47
CA LYS A 60 -11.18 14.19 11.08
C LYS A 60 -11.39 14.63 9.63
N LEU A 61 -10.34 14.78 8.87
CA LEU A 61 -10.45 15.19 7.48
C LEU A 61 -11.09 14.10 6.62
N ILE A 62 -11.97 14.54 5.74
CA ILE A 62 -12.60 13.73 4.69
C ILE A 62 -12.37 14.48 3.39
N LEU A 63 -11.84 13.81 2.37
CA LEU A 63 -11.66 14.39 1.05
C LEU A 63 -13.03 14.45 0.34
N PRO A 64 -13.57 15.63 0.00
CA PRO A 64 -14.91 15.72 -0.58
C PRO A 64 -15.04 14.95 -1.90
N LEU A 65 -16.19 14.29 -2.11
CA LEU A 65 -16.50 13.53 -3.32
C LEU A 65 -16.23 14.33 -4.61
N GLU A 66 -16.63 15.61 -4.65
CA GLU A 66 -16.44 16.45 -5.85
C GLU A 66 -14.96 16.73 -6.14
N MET A 67 -14.12 16.82 -5.11
CA MET A 67 -12.68 16.96 -5.30
C MET A 67 -12.08 15.67 -5.89
N ILE A 68 -12.52 14.51 -5.41
CA ILE A 68 -12.11 13.21 -5.94
C ILE A 68 -12.53 13.07 -7.40
N LYS A 69 -13.78 13.42 -7.74
CA LYS A 69 -14.27 13.41 -9.12
C LYS A 69 -13.42 14.31 -10.03
N GLY A 70 -13.10 15.53 -9.58
CA GLY A 70 -12.25 16.45 -10.33
C GLY A 70 -10.87 15.88 -10.64
N VAL A 71 -10.27 15.18 -9.67
CA VAL A 71 -8.99 14.49 -9.87
C VAL A 71 -9.10 13.36 -10.89
N ILE A 72 -10.13 12.51 -10.77
CA ILE A 72 -10.36 11.40 -11.71
C ILE A 72 -10.61 11.94 -13.12
N ASP A 73 -11.35 13.05 -13.26
CA ASP A 73 -11.58 13.67 -14.56
C ASP A 73 -10.31 14.25 -15.19
N ASP A 74 -9.46 14.88 -14.39
CA ASP A 74 -8.16 15.37 -14.85
C ASP A 74 -7.28 14.21 -15.36
N ILE A 75 -7.18 13.12 -14.60
CA ILE A 75 -6.35 11.98 -14.98
C ILE A 75 -6.92 11.26 -16.21
N ALA A 76 -8.24 11.14 -16.32
CA ALA A 76 -8.87 10.57 -17.51
C ALA A 76 -8.51 11.37 -18.79
N GLN A 77 -8.41 12.70 -18.68
CA GLN A 77 -7.96 13.56 -19.79
C GLN A 77 -6.47 13.38 -20.10
N MET A 78 -5.62 13.24 -19.09
CA MET A 78 -4.18 13.01 -19.27
C MET A 78 -3.87 11.62 -19.80
N GLY A 79 -4.69 10.63 -19.49
CA GLY A 79 -4.46 9.21 -19.77
C GLY A 79 -3.37 8.60 -18.88
N GLY A 80 -3.13 7.31 -19.04
CA GLY A 80 -2.07 6.57 -18.36
C GLY A 80 -2.51 5.81 -17.11
N LEU A 81 -3.60 6.23 -16.45
CA LEU A 81 -4.08 5.60 -15.23
C LEU A 81 -4.47 4.13 -15.47
N ARG A 82 -3.96 3.26 -14.66
CA ARG A 82 -4.24 1.82 -14.65
C ARG A 82 -4.89 1.38 -13.35
N GLN A 83 -4.49 1.99 -12.24
CA GLN A 83 -4.97 1.58 -10.92
C GLN A 83 -5.25 2.79 -10.03
N VAL A 84 -6.38 2.75 -9.34
CA VAL A 84 -6.68 3.61 -8.20
C VAL A 84 -6.68 2.76 -6.93
N LYS A 85 -5.89 3.16 -5.95
CA LYS A 85 -5.90 2.56 -4.63
C LYS A 85 -6.58 3.50 -3.64
N LEU A 86 -7.71 3.07 -3.09
CA LEU A 86 -8.44 3.79 -2.05
C LEU A 86 -7.86 3.39 -0.69
N VAL A 87 -7.18 4.33 -0.05
CA VAL A 87 -6.41 4.11 1.18
C VAL A 87 -6.60 5.28 2.13
N GLY A 88 -5.70 5.48 3.08
CA GLY A 88 -5.61 6.71 3.83
C GLY A 88 -4.82 6.65 5.11
N GLY A 89 -4.73 7.80 5.76
CA GLY A 89 -4.37 7.92 7.16
C GLY A 89 -5.48 7.41 8.09
N GLY A 90 -6.63 6.99 7.52
CA GLY A 90 -7.81 6.45 8.17
C GLY A 90 -8.32 5.16 7.54
N GLU A 91 -9.58 4.84 7.83
CA GLU A 91 -10.27 3.68 7.26
C GLU A 91 -11.16 4.13 6.08
N PRO A 92 -10.97 3.63 4.86
CA PRO A 92 -11.75 4.03 3.70
C PRO A 92 -13.26 3.89 3.88
N PHE A 93 -13.76 2.85 4.56
CA PHE A 93 -15.20 2.67 4.81
C PHE A 93 -15.78 3.63 5.85
N MET A 94 -14.99 4.52 6.44
CA MET A 94 -15.48 5.69 7.18
C MET A 94 -15.84 6.87 6.26
N HIS A 95 -15.45 6.82 4.96
CA HIS A 95 -15.90 7.82 4.01
C HIS A 95 -17.36 7.55 3.59
N PRO A 96 -18.29 8.51 3.76
CA PRO A 96 -19.72 8.28 3.53
C PRO A 96 -20.03 7.87 2.09
N ASP A 97 -19.27 8.35 1.11
CA ASP A 97 -19.51 8.16 -0.31
C ASP A 97 -18.61 7.09 -0.97
N ILE A 98 -17.95 6.20 -0.20
CA ILE A 98 -16.98 5.25 -0.77
C ILE A 98 -17.55 4.44 -1.95
N LEU A 99 -18.78 3.94 -1.83
CA LEU A 99 -19.41 3.18 -2.92
C LEU A 99 -19.72 4.07 -4.14
N GLY A 100 -20.08 5.32 -3.91
CA GLY A 100 -20.27 6.32 -4.98
C GLY A 100 -18.96 6.67 -5.69
N ILE A 101 -17.85 6.74 -4.97
CA ILE A 101 -16.50 6.95 -5.52
C ILE A 101 -16.13 5.77 -6.43
N VAL A 102 -16.30 4.53 -5.94
CA VAL A 102 -16.05 3.31 -6.74
C VAL A 102 -16.88 3.31 -8.01
N ALA A 103 -18.19 3.57 -7.89
CA ALA A 103 -19.10 3.64 -9.05
C ALA A 103 -18.65 4.73 -10.03
N TYR A 104 -18.24 5.91 -9.56
CA TYR A 104 -17.78 7.00 -10.41
C TYR A 104 -16.54 6.61 -11.21
N ILE A 105 -15.52 6.03 -10.57
CA ILE A 105 -14.29 5.58 -11.23
C ILE A 105 -14.61 4.54 -12.32
N LYS A 106 -15.40 3.50 -11.98
CA LYS A 106 -15.78 2.44 -12.92
C LYS A 106 -16.66 2.94 -14.08
N ASN A 107 -17.46 3.97 -13.87
CA ASN A 107 -18.23 4.59 -14.93
C ASN A 107 -17.36 5.45 -15.89
N LYS A 108 -16.23 5.98 -15.42
CA LYS A 108 -15.28 6.70 -16.28
C LYS A 108 -14.49 5.76 -17.18
N ASP A 109 -13.98 4.69 -16.61
CA ASP A 109 -13.27 3.64 -17.35
C ASP A 109 -13.29 2.34 -16.53
N ARG A 110 -13.92 1.30 -17.09
CA ARG A 110 -14.03 -0.01 -16.43
C ARG A 110 -12.70 -0.76 -16.32
N GLU A 111 -11.73 -0.41 -17.18
CA GLU A 111 -10.40 -1.01 -17.17
C GLU A 111 -9.51 -0.49 -16.04
N ILE A 112 -9.89 0.62 -15.38
CA ILE A 112 -9.17 1.10 -14.20
C ILE A 112 -9.38 0.10 -13.06
N GLU A 113 -8.29 -0.50 -12.59
CA GLU A 113 -8.30 -1.38 -11.43
C GLU A 113 -8.54 -0.56 -10.14
N ILE A 114 -9.47 -1.00 -9.30
CA ILE A 114 -9.73 -0.40 -7.99
C ILE A 114 -9.31 -1.39 -6.91
N ASP A 115 -8.34 -0.99 -6.08
CA ASP A 115 -7.96 -1.68 -4.86
C ASP A 115 -8.38 -0.86 -3.63
N ILE A 116 -9.06 -1.48 -2.67
CA ILE A 116 -9.42 -0.84 -1.39
C ILE A 116 -8.58 -1.47 -0.28
N ASN A 117 -7.73 -0.66 0.36
CA ASN A 117 -6.93 -1.10 1.51
C ASN A 117 -7.67 -0.72 2.80
N THR A 118 -8.11 -1.71 3.57
CA THR A 118 -9.07 -1.54 4.66
C THR A 118 -8.77 -2.45 5.86
N ASN A 119 -9.17 -2.04 7.07
CA ASN A 119 -9.23 -2.93 8.23
C ASN A 119 -10.46 -3.86 8.19
N PHE A 120 -11.35 -3.67 7.25
CA PHE A 120 -12.53 -4.47 6.91
C PHE A 120 -13.61 -4.57 8.02
N SER A 121 -13.41 -4.01 9.20
CA SER A 121 -14.32 -4.15 10.34
C SER A 121 -15.68 -3.46 10.15
N LEU A 122 -15.77 -2.51 9.21
CA LEU A 122 -17.01 -1.79 8.88
C LEU A 122 -17.76 -2.41 7.69
N VAL A 123 -17.20 -3.45 7.05
CA VAL A 123 -17.83 -4.15 5.95
C VAL A 123 -18.73 -5.25 6.50
N ASN A 124 -20.01 -5.15 6.21
CA ASN A 124 -20.99 -6.20 6.48
C ASN A 124 -21.37 -6.94 5.17
N LYS A 125 -22.18 -8.01 5.27
CA LYS A 125 -22.59 -8.82 4.10
C LYS A 125 -23.31 -8.00 3.04
N SER A 126 -24.11 -6.99 3.42
CA SER A 126 -24.78 -6.09 2.47
C SER A 126 -23.79 -5.21 1.71
N THR A 127 -22.79 -4.66 2.40
CA THR A 127 -21.70 -3.88 1.78
C THR A 127 -20.87 -4.77 0.86
N ALA A 128 -20.54 -6.00 1.30
CA ALA A 128 -19.81 -6.98 0.50
C ALA A 128 -20.54 -7.30 -0.83
N GLU A 129 -21.87 -7.49 -0.81
CA GLU A 129 -22.67 -7.65 -2.03
C GLU A 129 -22.59 -6.45 -2.98
N LYS A 130 -22.61 -5.24 -2.46
CA LYS A 130 -22.47 -4.02 -3.26
C LYS A 130 -21.09 -3.93 -3.90
N LEU A 131 -20.02 -4.30 -3.18
CA LEU A 131 -18.65 -4.33 -3.71
C LEU A 131 -18.51 -5.33 -4.86
N LEU A 132 -19.11 -6.53 -4.74
CA LEU A 132 -19.19 -7.51 -5.82
C LEU A 132 -19.90 -6.93 -7.05
N GLY A 133 -21.03 -6.26 -6.85
CA GLY A 133 -21.82 -5.65 -7.94
C GLY A 133 -21.15 -4.46 -8.62
N LEU A 134 -20.33 -3.70 -7.91
CA LEU A 134 -19.62 -2.53 -8.44
C LEU A 134 -18.36 -2.88 -9.23
N GLY A 135 -17.89 -4.13 -9.17
CA GLY A 135 -16.70 -4.56 -9.90
C GLY A 135 -15.39 -4.02 -9.30
N VAL A 136 -15.29 -4.00 -7.97
CA VAL A 136 -14.01 -3.78 -7.29
C VAL A 136 -13.04 -4.89 -7.69
N ASP A 137 -11.79 -4.57 -8.01
CA ASP A 137 -10.82 -5.54 -8.51
C ASP A 137 -10.05 -6.25 -7.40
N SER A 138 -9.78 -5.55 -6.29
CA SER A 138 -9.15 -6.14 -5.11
C SER A 138 -9.55 -5.45 -3.80
N LEU A 139 -9.55 -6.25 -2.74
CA LEU A 139 -9.68 -5.83 -1.36
C LEU A 139 -8.41 -6.26 -0.63
N THR A 140 -7.58 -5.30 -0.24
CA THR A 140 -6.39 -5.52 0.57
C THR A 140 -6.79 -5.34 2.04
N VAL A 141 -6.87 -6.44 2.77
CA VAL A 141 -7.41 -6.48 4.14
C VAL A 141 -6.28 -6.59 5.15
N SER A 142 -6.11 -5.55 5.98
CA SER A 142 -5.07 -5.48 7.01
C SER A 142 -5.54 -6.18 8.28
N ILE A 143 -4.96 -7.36 8.59
CA ILE A 143 -5.34 -8.18 9.74
C ILE A 143 -4.27 -8.17 10.82
N TRP A 144 -3.00 -8.38 10.46
CA TRP A 144 -1.81 -8.40 11.33
C TRP A 144 -1.83 -9.47 12.43
N ALA A 145 -2.65 -10.47 12.29
CA ALA A 145 -2.83 -11.56 13.24
C ALA A 145 -3.41 -12.80 12.59
N GLY A 146 -3.05 -13.98 13.10
CA GLY A 146 -3.68 -15.25 12.72
C GLY A 146 -4.67 -15.76 13.79
N SER A 147 -4.85 -15.02 14.90
CA SER A 147 -5.70 -15.42 16.01
C SER A 147 -6.35 -14.22 16.71
N GLY A 148 -7.52 -14.43 17.32
CA GLY A 148 -8.26 -13.38 18.04
C GLY A 148 -7.45 -12.70 19.15
N PRO A 149 -6.75 -13.44 20.05
CA PRO A 149 -5.92 -12.83 21.09
C PRO A 149 -4.80 -11.93 20.54
N VAL A 150 -4.10 -12.37 19.50
CA VAL A 150 -3.05 -11.55 18.85
C VAL A 150 -3.68 -10.34 18.15
N TYR A 151 -4.84 -10.51 17.50
CA TYR A 151 -5.56 -9.41 16.88
C TYR A 151 -5.91 -8.30 17.89
N ALA A 152 -6.45 -8.66 19.05
CA ALA A 152 -6.75 -7.70 20.12
C ALA A 152 -5.48 -7.02 20.67
N ALA A 153 -4.36 -7.74 20.75
CA ALA A 153 -3.09 -7.18 21.22
C ALA A 153 -2.49 -6.16 20.24
N VAL A 154 -2.62 -6.38 18.92
CA VAL A 154 -2.07 -5.47 17.88
C VAL A 154 -3.02 -4.35 17.49
N HIS A 155 -4.30 -4.46 17.87
CA HIS A 155 -5.35 -3.44 17.69
C HIS A 155 -5.97 -3.04 19.04
N PRO A 156 -5.29 -2.20 19.86
CA PRO A 156 -5.62 -2.01 21.27
C PRO A 156 -7.04 -1.53 21.59
N ASN A 157 -7.75 -0.93 20.65
CA ASN A 157 -9.15 -0.51 20.81
C ASN A 157 -10.14 -1.51 20.18
N GLN A 158 -9.69 -2.70 19.80
CA GLN A 158 -10.52 -3.75 19.24
C GLN A 158 -10.54 -4.97 20.18
N LYS A 159 -11.49 -5.86 19.92
CA LYS A 159 -11.67 -7.11 20.67
C LYS A 159 -11.49 -8.30 19.74
N GLU A 160 -11.33 -9.49 20.32
CA GLU A 160 -11.23 -10.75 19.56
C GLU A 160 -12.45 -11.01 18.68
N GLU A 161 -13.65 -10.62 19.13
CA GLU A 161 -14.88 -10.78 18.36
C GLU A 161 -14.82 -10.08 17.00
N THR A 162 -14.13 -8.93 16.91
CA THR A 162 -13.94 -8.22 15.63
C THR A 162 -13.17 -9.07 14.61
N PHE A 163 -12.16 -9.83 15.07
CA PHE A 163 -11.41 -10.76 14.22
C PHE A 163 -12.33 -11.82 13.60
N TYR A 164 -13.20 -12.42 14.39
CA TYR A 164 -14.13 -13.45 13.92
C TYR A 164 -15.25 -12.88 13.04
N GLN A 165 -15.71 -11.66 13.32
CA GLN A 165 -16.66 -10.96 12.46
C GLN A 165 -16.05 -10.68 11.07
N ILE A 166 -14.80 -10.21 11.00
CA ILE A 166 -14.10 -10.02 9.73
C ILE A 166 -13.96 -11.35 8.99
N LYS A 167 -13.56 -12.44 9.70
CA LYS A 167 -13.47 -13.78 9.12
C LYS A 167 -14.78 -14.24 8.48
N ASP A 168 -15.91 -14.07 9.17
CA ASP A 168 -17.25 -14.43 8.66
C ASP A 168 -17.62 -13.67 7.38
N VAL A 169 -17.36 -12.35 7.34
CA VAL A 169 -17.67 -11.55 6.15
C VAL A 169 -16.73 -11.87 4.99
N LEU A 170 -15.45 -12.17 5.25
CA LEU A 170 -14.51 -12.61 4.20
C LEU A 170 -14.92 -13.95 3.63
N GLN A 171 -15.29 -14.92 4.46
CA GLN A 171 -15.81 -16.22 4.01
C GLN A 171 -17.11 -16.06 3.20
N PHE A 172 -17.98 -15.13 3.60
CA PHE A 172 -19.18 -14.83 2.84
C PHE A 172 -18.84 -14.30 1.43
N ILE A 173 -17.94 -13.29 1.31
CA ILE A 173 -17.62 -12.70 0.01
C ILE A 173 -16.89 -13.69 -0.91
N THR A 174 -15.98 -14.51 -0.38
CA THR A 174 -15.28 -15.54 -1.16
C THR A 174 -16.23 -16.67 -1.59
N GLY A 175 -17.17 -17.06 -0.72
CA GLY A 175 -18.24 -18.00 -1.06
C GLY A 175 -19.16 -17.47 -2.17
N GLN A 176 -19.54 -16.20 -2.12
CA GLN A 176 -20.34 -15.55 -3.19
C GLN A 176 -19.57 -15.44 -4.52
N LYS A 177 -18.27 -15.09 -4.46
CA LYS A 177 -17.39 -15.12 -5.64
C LYS A 177 -17.41 -16.51 -6.30
N HIS A 178 -17.16 -17.54 -5.50
CA HIS A 178 -17.11 -18.93 -5.99
C HIS A 178 -18.46 -19.36 -6.59
N ALA A 179 -19.56 -19.13 -5.88
CA ALA A 179 -20.90 -19.50 -6.33
C ALA A 179 -21.33 -18.83 -7.64
N ARG A 180 -20.81 -17.63 -7.93
CA ARG A 180 -21.10 -16.84 -9.13
C ARG A 180 -20.01 -16.96 -10.21
N GLY A 181 -18.96 -17.73 -10.00
CA GLY A 181 -17.83 -17.85 -10.92
C GLY A 181 -17.06 -16.54 -11.13
N LEU A 182 -17.04 -15.64 -10.13
CA LEU A 182 -16.36 -14.34 -10.21
C LEU A 182 -14.88 -14.46 -9.83
N LEU A 183 -14.01 -13.81 -10.58
CA LEU A 183 -12.57 -13.71 -10.28
C LEU A 183 -12.24 -12.52 -9.39
N THR A 184 -13.10 -11.52 -9.33
CA THR A 184 -12.94 -10.29 -8.55
C THR A 184 -14.09 -10.07 -7.57
N PRO A 185 -13.87 -9.33 -6.48
CA PRO A 185 -12.58 -8.77 -6.05
C PRO A 185 -11.60 -9.87 -5.61
N ARG A 186 -10.31 -9.69 -5.93
CA ARG A 186 -9.27 -10.52 -5.30
C ARG A 186 -9.17 -10.15 -3.84
N ILE A 187 -9.16 -11.12 -2.96
CA ILE A 187 -8.98 -10.94 -1.52
C ILE A 187 -7.51 -11.11 -1.19
N ILE A 188 -6.88 -10.04 -0.71
CA ILE A 188 -5.47 -9.98 -0.36
C ILE A 188 -5.39 -9.75 1.15
N ILE A 189 -4.93 -10.72 1.91
CA ILE A 189 -4.63 -10.51 3.33
C ILE A 189 -3.28 -9.81 3.41
N HIS A 190 -3.22 -8.71 4.16
CA HIS A 190 -2.00 -7.92 4.34
C HIS A 190 -1.59 -7.90 5.80
N ASP A 191 -0.40 -8.44 6.09
CA ASP A 191 0.13 -8.57 7.43
C ASP A 191 1.47 -7.86 7.59
N VAL A 192 1.53 -6.96 8.58
CA VAL A 192 2.77 -6.33 9.03
C VAL A 192 3.33 -7.12 10.20
N ILE A 193 4.59 -7.57 10.09
CA ILE A 193 5.24 -8.42 11.08
C ILE A 193 6.14 -7.60 12.00
N PHE A 194 5.97 -7.81 13.30
CA PHE A 194 6.74 -7.18 14.37
C PHE A 194 6.77 -8.08 15.63
N ASN A 195 7.41 -7.64 16.71
CA ASN A 195 7.69 -8.46 17.86
C ASN A 195 6.46 -9.01 18.61
N LEU A 196 5.26 -8.43 18.44
CA LEU A 196 4.05 -8.90 19.09
C LEU A 196 3.32 -10.01 18.32
N ASN A 197 3.60 -10.17 17.01
CA ASN A 197 2.84 -11.08 16.15
C ASN A 197 3.69 -12.04 15.30
N TYR A 198 5.01 -11.95 15.32
CA TYR A 198 5.87 -12.78 14.46
C TYR A 198 5.68 -14.29 14.67
N LYS A 199 5.31 -14.72 15.88
CA LYS A 199 5.02 -16.14 16.18
C LYS A 199 3.70 -16.62 15.57
N ASP A 200 2.82 -15.70 15.19
CA ASP A 200 1.49 -16.02 14.66
C ASP A 200 1.50 -16.21 13.13
N LEU A 201 2.68 -16.09 12.47
CA LEU A 201 2.82 -16.14 11.01
C LEU A 201 2.18 -17.38 10.37
N GLY A 202 2.40 -18.57 10.95
CA GLY A 202 1.78 -19.80 10.46
C GLY A 202 0.23 -19.72 10.52
N LYS A 203 -0.31 -19.16 11.59
CA LYS A 203 -1.76 -18.95 11.74
C LYS A 203 -2.30 -17.85 10.83
N MET A 204 -1.49 -16.84 10.45
CA MET A 204 -1.88 -15.84 9.45
C MET A 204 -2.07 -16.50 8.09
N ILE A 205 -1.21 -17.43 7.71
CA ILE A 205 -1.35 -18.22 6.49
C ILE A 205 -2.59 -19.11 6.56
N GLU A 206 -2.82 -19.78 7.69
CA GLU A 206 -4.04 -20.58 7.90
C GLU A 206 -5.31 -19.72 7.85
N PHE A 207 -5.28 -18.51 8.44
CA PHE A 207 -6.39 -17.56 8.31
C PHE A 207 -6.68 -17.22 6.85
N ALA A 208 -5.65 -16.92 6.06
CA ALA A 208 -5.82 -16.63 4.63
C ALA A 208 -6.42 -17.82 3.86
N LEU A 209 -5.99 -19.05 4.17
CA LEU A 209 -6.58 -20.27 3.63
C LEU A 209 -8.04 -20.45 4.04
N ASP A 210 -8.34 -20.23 5.32
CA ASP A 210 -9.68 -20.41 5.89
C ASP A 210 -10.73 -19.45 5.31
N VAL A 211 -10.30 -18.21 4.99
CA VAL A 211 -11.20 -17.23 4.36
C VAL A 211 -11.25 -17.36 2.83
N GLY A 212 -10.46 -18.28 2.26
CA GLY A 212 -10.37 -18.45 0.81
C GLY A 212 -9.75 -17.24 0.12
N ALA A 213 -8.73 -16.62 0.74
CA ALA A 213 -8.03 -15.49 0.14
C ALA A 213 -7.27 -15.90 -1.13
N ASP A 214 -7.21 -14.99 -2.10
CA ASP A 214 -6.45 -15.19 -3.34
C ASP A 214 -4.94 -15.07 -3.08
N SER A 215 -4.56 -14.20 -2.13
CA SER A 215 -3.15 -14.06 -1.72
C SER A 215 -2.99 -13.50 -0.30
N ILE A 216 -1.79 -13.70 0.24
CA ILE A 216 -1.31 -13.03 1.45
C ILE A 216 -0.05 -12.26 1.11
N GLN A 217 0.04 -11.02 1.57
CA GLN A 217 1.20 -10.17 1.49
C GLN A 217 1.73 -9.90 2.89
N ILE A 218 3.00 -10.23 3.13
CA ILE A 218 3.65 -10.12 4.42
C ILE A 218 4.80 -9.14 4.30
N VAL A 219 4.88 -8.17 5.22
CA VAL A 219 5.93 -7.15 5.22
C VAL A 219 6.48 -6.95 6.64
N PRO A 220 7.77 -6.64 6.82
CA PRO A 220 8.27 -6.23 8.13
C PRO A 220 7.73 -4.84 8.49
N VAL A 221 7.61 -4.58 9.79
CA VAL A 221 7.24 -3.25 10.28
C VAL A 221 8.27 -2.21 9.85
N ASP A 222 7.78 -1.06 9.39
CA ASP A 222 8.60 0.12 9.15
C ASP A 222 8.37 1.11 10.31
N PRO A 223 9.29 1.21 11.27
CA PRO A 223 9.05 1.95 12.50
C PRO A 223 8.99 3.47 12.23
N VAL A 224 8.22 4.16 13.04
CA VAL A 224 8.31 5.62 13.15
C VAL A 224 9.45 5.96 14.08
N LYS A 225 10.47 6.63 13.55
CA LYS A 225 11.72 6.96 14.24
C LYS A 225 11.47 7.65 15.58
N ASP A 226 12.18 7.19 16.62
CA ASP A 226 12.13 7.66 18.00
C ASP A 226 10.76 7.42 18.67
N ARG A 227 9.93 6.50 18.13
CA ARG A 227 8.57 6.20 18.66
C ARG A 227 8.20 4.72 18.67
N THR A 228 8.38 4.02 17.58
CA THR A 228 7.87 2.65 17.44
C THR A 228 8.95 1.61 17.21
N GLU A 229 10.22 1.92 17.42
CA GLU A 229 11.34 0.97 17.36
C GLU A 229 11.19 -0.18 18.37
N SER A 230 10.47 0.05 19.46
CA SER A 230 10.13 -1.00 20.42
C SER A 230 9.31 -2.16 19.81
N LEU A 231 8.75 -1.96 18.61
CA LEU A 231 8.04 -3.01 17.86
C LEU A 231 8.99 -3.84 16.97
N LEU A 232 10.25 -3.44 16.82
CA LEU A 232 11.22 -4.21 16.05
C LEU A 232 11.49 -5.57 16.69
N LEU A 233 11.82 -6.54 15.85
CA LEU A 233 12.32 -7.83 16.32
C LEU A 233 13.71 -7.64 16.94
N ASN A 234 13.98 -8.31 18.05
CA ASN A 234 15.35 -8.49 18.53
C ASN A 234 16.03 -9.66 17.79
N ASP A 235 17.33 -9.87 18.01
CA ASP A 235 18.10 -10.92 17.31
C ASP A 235 17.53 -12.33 17.50
N THR A 236 17.09 -12.66 18.72
CA THR A 236 16.48 -13.96 19.03
C THR A 236 15.16 -14.13 18.25
N GLN A 237 14.31 -13.14 18.28
CA GLN A 237 13.01 -13.16 17.57
C GLN A 237 13.20 -13.21 16.05
N ARG A 238 14.18 -12.47 15.52
CA ARG A 238 14.53 -12.51 14.10
C ARG A 238 14.97 -13.91 13.68
N LYS A 239 15.82 -14.56 14.49
CA LYS A 239 16.27 -15.92 14.22
C LYS A 239 15.11 -16.92 14.27
N GLU A 240 14.26 -16.86 15.32
CA GLU A 240 13.06 -17.70 15.42
C GLU A 240 12.12 -17.52 14.21
N LEU A 241 11.97 -16.28 13.72
CA LEU A 241 11.17 -16.00 12.53
C LEU A 241 11.80 -16.63 11.28
N LEU A 242 13.11 -16.50 11.08
CA LEU A 242 13.81 -17.11 9.93
C LEU A 242 13.69 -18.63 9.95
N ASP A 243 13.85 -19.29 11.11
CA ASP A 243 13.65 -20.73 11.26
C ASP A 243 12.22 -21.15 10.85
N ASN A 244 11.20 -20.36 11.22
CA ASN A 244 9.80 -20.59 10.81
C ASN A 244 9.59 -20.36 9.30
N LEU A 245 10.24 -19.36 8.72
CA LEU A 245 10.16 -19.08 7.29
C LEU A 245 10.77 -20.20 6.45
N ASP A 246 11.84 -20.83 6.94
CA ASP A 246 12.44 -22.01 6.29
C ASP A 246 11.47 -23.20 6.28
N ILE A 247 10.69 -23.40 7.35
CA ILE A 247 9.64 -24.44 7.39
C ILE A 247 8.53 -24.12 6.36
N ILE A 248 8.08 -22.86 6.28
CA ILE A 248 7.09 -22.43 5.30
C ILE A 248 7.62 -22.63 3.89
N LYS A 249 8.89 -22.33 3.65
CA LYS A 249 9.56 -22.46 2.35
C LYS A 249 9.54 -23.88 1.81
N GLN A 250 9.52 -24.90 2.66
CA GLN A 250 9.42 -26.32 2.21
C GLN A 250 8.10 -26.59 1.49
N ARG A 251 7.04 -25.83 1.80
CA ARG A 251 5.71 -25.93 1.17
C ARG A 251 5.45 -24.84 0.13
N TYR A 252 6.39 -23.91 -0.03
CA TYR A 252 6.33 -22.81 -0.96
C TYR A 252 7.02 -23.16 -2.27
N LYS A 253 6.30 -22.97 -3.37
CA LYS A 253 6.85 -23.16 -4.72
C LYS A 253 7.16 -21.78 -5.32
N SER A 254 8.41 -21.36 -5.24
CA SER A 254 8.87 -20.03 -5.66
C SER A 254 8.40 -19.65 -7.08
N GLY A 255 8.51 -20.54 -8.05
CA GLY A 255 8.08 -20.29 -9.43
C GLY A 255 6.57 -20.10 -9.62
N THR A 256 5.75 -20.53 -8.65
CA THR A 256 4.28 -20.38 -8.66
C THR A 256 3.79 -19.38 -7.61
N PHE A 257 4.67 -18.92 -6.73
CA PHE A 257 4.34 -18.08 -5.57
C PHE A 257 3.23 -18.69 -4.68
N CYS A 258 3.13 -20.00 -4.64
CA CYS A 258 2.03 -20.72 -4.01
C CYS A 258 2.52 -21.51 -2.78
N TYR A 259 1.85 -21.29 -1.64
CA TYR A 259 1.94 -22.15 -0.46
C TYR A 259 0.81 -23.17 -0.49
N THR A 260 1.11 -24.44 -0.24
CA THR A 260 0.11 -25.51 -0.20
C THR A 260 0.12 -26.16 1.18
N ALA A 261 -1.04 -26.13 1.86
CA ALA A 261 -1.25 -26.78 3.15
C ALA A 261 -1.35 -28.31 3.03
N GLU A 262 -1.32 -29.04 4.15
CA GLU A 262 -1.44 -30.51 4.18
C GLU A 262 -2.76 -31.02 3.62
N ASP A 263 -3.86 -30.29 3.83
CA ASP A 263 -5.20 -30.56 3.30
C ASP A 263 -5.37 -30.16 1.83
N LYS A 264 -4.30 -29.76 1.14
CA LYS A 264 -4.24 -29.34 -0.27
C LYS A 264 -4.85 -27.97 -0.57
N ARG A 265 -5.38 -27.21 0.43
CA ARG A 265 -5.72 -25.81 0.21
C ARG A 265 -4.45 -25.04 -0.12
N SER A 266 -4.56 -24.00 -0.93
CA SER A 266 -3.40 -23.20 -1.34
C SER A 266 -3.72 -21.72 -1.37
N VAL A 267 -2.70 -20.89 -1.12
CA VAL A 267 -2.76 -19.43 -1.20
C VAL A 267 -1.48 -18.89 -1.82
N THR A 268 -1.59 -17.83 -2.61
CA THR A 268 -0.41 -17.16 -3.16
C THR A 268 0.29 -16.36 -2.06
N LEU A 269 1.59 -16.61 -1.83
CA LEU A 269 2.44 -15.78 -0.98
C LEU A 269 3.06 -14.68 -1.83
N SER A 270 2.44 -13.50 -1.83
CA SER A 270 2.92 -12.38 -2.63
C SER A 270 4.22 -11.85 -2.05
N ASP A 271 5.26 -11.79 -2.89
CA ASP A 271 6.58 -11.22 -2.56
C ASP A 271 7.31 -11.90 -1.37
N PHE A 272 7.05 -13.20 -1.15
CA PHE A 272 7.57 -13.96 -0.01
C PHE A 272 9.11 -14.02 0.04
N ASP A 273 9.76 -14.25 -1.11
CA ASP A 273 11.23 -14.29 -1.17
C ASP A 273 11.82 -12.92 -0.78
N ASN A 274 11.21 -11.83 -1.21
CA ASN A 274 11.63 -10.49 -0.81
C ASN A 274 11.39 -10.22 0.69
N PHE A 275 10.28 -10.72 1.24
CA PHE A 275 10.03 -10.65 2.68
C PHE A 275 11.13 -11.38 3.47
N MET A 276 11.53 -12.59 3.07
CA MET A 276 12.63 -13.32 3.69
C MET A 276 13.93 -12.51 3.65
N HIS A 277 14.31 -11.97 2.47
CA HIS A 277 15.50 -11.13 2.33
C HIS A 277 15.44 -9.85 3.18
N ARG A 278 14.27 -9.26 3.33
CA ARG A 278 14.08 -8.10 4.23
C ARG A 278 14.31 -8.47 5.69
N ILE A 279 13.83 -9.65 6.14
CA ILE A 279 14.08 -10.13 7.51
C ILE A 279 15.57 -10.47 7.73
N GLU A 280 16.24 -11.08 6.76
CA GLU A 280 17.68 -11.35 6.81
C GLU A 280 18.51 -10.07 6.97
N ARG A 281 18.13 -9.00 6.27
CA ARG A 281 18.84 -7.70 6.26
C ARG A 281 18.34 -6.70 7.28
N LEU A 282 17.27 -7.03 8.02
CA LEU A 282 16.64 -6.11 8.96
C LEU A 282 17.64 -5.57 9.98
N ASN A 283 17.82 -4.27 9.98
CA ASN A 283 18.51 -3.59 11.08
C ASN A 283 17.59 -3.53 12.29
N ILE A 284 17.94 -4.25 13.33
CA ILE A 284 17.12 -4.40 14.55
C ILE A 284 17.08 -3.15 15.43
N VAL A 285 17.90 -2.14 15.14
CA VAL A 285 17.97 -0.88 15.92
C VAL A 285 17.06 0.19 15.32
N HIS A 286 17.06 0.35 13.99
CA HIS A 286 16.30 1.42 13.34
C HIS A 286 15.36 0.94 12.24
N GLY A 287 15.25 -0.38 12.02
CA GLY A 287 14.24 -0.98 11.14
C GLY A 287 14.48 -0.84 9.63
N ALA A 288 15.69 -0.46 9.19
CA ALA A 288 16.00 -0.44 7.76
C ALA A 288 16.17 -1.88 7.22
N TYR A 289 15.61 -2.16 6.06
CA TYR A 289 15.68 -3.47 5.38
C TYR A 289 15.83 -3.38 3.85
N ASP A 290 15.62 -2.22 3.26
CA ASP A 290 15.73 -1.99 1.81
C ASP A 290 16.89 -1.07 1.43
N GLU A 291 17.74 -0.64 2.36
CA GLU A 291 18.71 0.45 2.19
C GLU A 291 19.63 0.24 0.96
N GLU A 292 20.23 -0.95 0.82
CA GLU A 292 21.10 -1.27 -0.31
C GLU A 292 20.37 -1.20 -1.66
N VAL A 293 19.12 -1.71 -1.71
CA VAL A 293 18.31 -1.71 -2.93
C VAL A 293 17.87 -0.31 -3.28
N VAL A 294 17.48 0.48 -2.28
CA VAL A 294 17.02 1.86 -2.47
C VAL A 294 18.11 2.75 -3.05
N VAL A 295 19.37 2.60 -2.61
CA VAL A 295 20.48 3.41 -3.13
C VAL A 295 20.94 2.95 -4.52
N SER A 296 20.72 1.70 -4.90
CA SER A 296 21.15 1.13 -6.19
C SER A 296 20.19 1.43 -7.35
N VAL A 297 18.95 1.85 -7.08
CA VAL A 297 17.91 2.06 -8.11
C VAL A 297 17.49 3.52 -8.16
N PRO A 298 17.52 4.19 -9.34
CA PRO A 298 16.94 5.52 -9.51
C PRO A 298 15.45 5.56 -9.17
N CYS A 299 14.93 6.74 -8.83
CA CYS A 299 13.52 6.91 -8.49
C CYS A 299 12.70 7.33 -9.71
N TYR A 300 11.86 6.44 -10.20
CA TYR A 300 10.96 6.67 -11.33
C TYR A 300 9.53 7.06 -10.91
N VAL A 301 9.23 7.06 -9.61
CA VAL A 301 7.86 7.26 -9.12
C VAL A 301 7.22 8.57 -9.57
N GLY A 302 8.00 9.62 -9.81
CA GLY A 302 7.51 10.89 -10.32
C GLY A 302 6.80 10.82 -11.69
N TRP A 303 6.93 9.73 -12.42
CA TRP A 303 6.20 9.44 -13.65
C TRP A 303 5.15 8.35 -13.51
N LEU A 304 5.26 7.51 -12.47
CA LEU A 304 4.48 6.29 -12.33
C LEU A 304 3.35 6.43 -11.32
N PHE A 305 3.51 7.32 -10.33
CA PHE A 305 2.71 7.31 -9.13
C PHE A 305 2.39 8.72 -8.64
N ALA A 306 1.20 8.88 -8.09
CA ALA A 306 0.84 10.02 -7.24
C ALA A 306 0.00 9.55 -6.06
N ARG A 307 0.05 10.28 -4.94
CA ARG A 307 -0.85 10.10 -3.81
C ARG A 307 -1.49 11.43 -3.45
N ILE A 308 -2.79 11.40 -3.21
CA ILE A 308 -3.57 12.54 -2.73
C ILE A 308 -3.92 12.25 -1.29
N MET A 309 -3.48 13.10 -0.40
CA MET A 309 -3.77 13.01 1.03
C MET A 309 -5.14 13.61 1.34
N ALA A 310 -5.75 13.25 2.46
CA ALA A 310 -7.03 13.82 2.90
C ALA A 310 -6.96 15.35 3.17
N THR A 311 -5.75 15.91 3.32
CA THR A 311 -5.47 17.35 3.34
C THR A 311 -5.59 18.02 1.97
N GLY A 312 -5.76 17.26 0.90
CA GLY A 312 -5.68 17.72 -0.48
C GLY A 312 -4.28 17.84 -1.04
N ASP A 313 -3.24 17.57 -0.27
CA ASP A 313 -1.87 17.60 -0.74
C ASP A 313 -1.60 16.46 -1.71
N VAL A 314 -0.97 16.77 -2.83
CA VAL A 314 -0.46 15.80 -3.81
C VAL A 314 0.99 15.52 -3.48
N VAL A 315 1.32 14.28 -3.18
CA VAL A 315 2.67 13.85 -2.84
C VAL A 315 3.21 12.81 -3.83
N PRO A 316 4.53 12.78 -4.07
CA PRO A 316 5.10 12.03 -5.18
C PRO A 316 5.29 10.53 -4.89
N CYS A 317 5.21 10.10 -3.63
CA CYS A 317 5.36 8.69 -3.23
C CYS A 317 4.67 8.42 -1.89
N CYS A 318 4.59 7.16 -1.47
CA CYS A 318 3.96 6.77 -0.21
C CYS A 318 4.57 7.45 1.02
N LYS A 319 5.88 7.76 1.01
CA LYS A 319 6.62 8.42 2.10
C LYS A 319 6.87 9.91 1.87
N GLY A 320 6.24 10.49 0.87
CA GLY A 320 6.42 11.88 0.46
C GLY A 320 5.62 12.92 1.26
N HIS A 321 5.06 12.59 2.42
CA HIS A 321 4.15 13.45 3.20
C HIS A 321 4.66 14.88 3.42
N ARG A 322 6.01 15.08 3.51
CA ARG A 322 6.65 16.37 3.73
C ARG A 322 7.16 17.04 2.46
N MET A 323 6.81 16.47 1.31
CA MET A 323 7.19 17.00 0.00
C MET A 323 5.95 17.15 -0.89
N PRO A 324 4.97 18.00 -0.49
CA PRO A 324 3.80 18.22 -1.35
C PRO A 324 4.25 18.89 -2.66
N MET A 325 3.78 18.34 -3.75
CA MET A 325 3.99 18.88 -5.10
C MET A 325 2.99 19.99 -5.44
N GLY A 326 1.90 20.05 -4.70
CA GLY A 326 0.82 21.02 -4.77
C GLY A 326 -0.36 20.56 -3.94
N ASN A 327 -1.49 21.30 -4.01
CA ASN A 327 -2.69 20.98 -3.26
C ASN A 327 -3.93 21.14 -4.16
N ILE A 328 -4.80 20.11 -4.20
CA ILE A 328 -5.98 20.07 -5.09
C ILE A 328 -7.08 21.07 -4.73
N TYR A 329 -7.07 21.64 -3.52
CA TYR A 329 -7.95 22.76 -3.17
C TYR A 329 -7.50 24.09 -3.80
N LYS A 330 -6.26 24.19 -4.30
CA LYS A 330 -5.68 25.40 -4.89
C LYS A 330 -5.52 25.31 -6.40
N ASN A 331 -5.19 24.13 -6.91
CA ASN A 331 -4.88 23.91 -8.31
C ASN A 331 -5.50 22.59 -8.79
N ARG A 332 -5.82 22.48 -10.07
CA ARG A 332 -6.24 21.21 -10.65
C ARG A 332 -5.11 20.18 -10.59
N PHE A 333 -5.45 18.90 -10.43
CA PHE A 333 -4.45 17.83 -10.35
C PHE A 333 -3.51 17.81 -11.56
N LYS A 334 -4.04 18.02 -12.78
CA LYS A 334 -3.22 18.08 -13.99
C LYS A 334 -2.17 19.19 -13.97
N ASP A 335 -2.51 20.37 -13.42
CA ASP A 335 -1.59 21.50 -13.34
C ASP A 335 -0.47 21.23 -12.32
N ILE A 336 -0.80 20.53 -11.22
CA ILE A 336 0.17 20.06 -10.24
C ILE A 336 1.09 19.01 -10.86
N TRP A 337 0.54 18.02 -11.57
CA TRP A 337 1.31 16.91 -12.17
C TRP A 337 2.33 17.38 -13.20
N PHE A 338 1.99 18.41 -14.00
CA PHE A 338 2.88 18.99 -15.01
C PHE A 338 3.61 20.24 -14.50
N SER A 339 3.66 20.49 -13.19
CA SER A 339 4.31 21.68 -12.61
C SER A 339 5.83 21.58 -12.59
N PRO A 340 6.53 22.73 -12.51
CA PRO A 340 7.97 22.76 -12.29
C PRO A 340 8.42 22.05 -11.01
N THR A 341 7.60 22.05 -9.94
CA THR A 341 7.87 21.33 -8.69
C THR A 341 7.95 19.83 -8.89
N TYR A 342 7.02 19.27 -9.68
CA TYR A 342 7.08 17.85 -10.05
C TYR A 342 8.25 17.54 -10.98
N ASP A 343 8.57 18.45 -11.90
CA ASP A 343 9.71 18.32 -12.80
C ASP A 343 11.05 18.29 -12.04
N GLU A 344 11.19 19.13 -11.01
CA GLU A 344 12.36 19.10 -10.11
C GLU A 344 12.44 17.75 -9.38
N PHE A 345 11.33 17.26 -8.82
CA PHE A 345 11.31 15.96 -8.14
C PHE A 345 11.72 14.82 -9.09
N ARG A 346 11.21 14.80 -10.32
CA ARG A 346 11.56 13.82 -11.35
C ARG A 346 13.05 13.84 -11.66
N ASN A 347 13.60 15.01 -11.93
CA ASN A 347 15.01 15.18 -12.21
C ASN A 347 15.88 14.70 -11.05
N ASN A 348 15.58 15.14 -9.83
CA ASN A 348 16.33 14.77 -8.64
C ASN A 348 16.20 13.27 -8.33
N GLY A 349 15.04 12.66 -8.63
CA GLY A 349 14.81 11.23 -8.49
C GLY A 349 15.75 10.37 -9.34
N LEU A 350 16.07 10.82 -10.55
CA LEU A 350 16.99 10.13 -11.46
C LEU A 350 18.46 10.45 -11.19
N GLN A 351 18.79 11.71 -10.85
CA GLN A 351 20.14 12.21 -10.84
C GLN A 351 20.83 12.12 -9.47
N LEU A 352 20.07 12.22 -8.37
CA LEU A 352 20.62 12.27 -7.04
C LEU A 352 20.62 10.89 -6.35
N SER A 353 21.70 10.59 -5.64
CA SER A 353 21.69 9.45 -4.70
C SER A 353 20.63 9.64 -3.64
N LYS A 354 20.01 8.53 -3.18
CA LYS A 354 18.98 8.56 -2.14
C LYS A 354 19.49 9.06 -0.78
N ASN A 355 20.81 9.06 -0.57
CA ASN A 355 21.46 9.64 0.60
C ASN A 355 21.63 11.18 0.50
N HIS A 356 21.30 11.79 -0.64
CA HIS A 356 21.37 13.24 -0.81
C HIS A 356 20.41 13.95 0.15
N PRO A 357 20.77 15.13 0.72
CA PRO A 357 19.91 15.89 1.64
C PRO A 357 18.50 16.21 1.13
N TYR A 358 18.32 16.29 -0.19
CA TYR A 358 17.01 16.44 -0.83
C TYR A 358 16.01 15.38 -0.33
N PHE A 359 16.44 14.11 -0.22
CA PHE A 359 15.60 12.99 0.21
C PHE A 359 15.46 12.85 1.73
N SER A 360 16.22 13.61 2.52
CA SER A 360 16.08 13.61 3.99
C SER A 360 14.70 14.05 4.46
N ARG A 361 13.93 14.73 3.59
CA ARG A 361 12.55 15.16 3.86
C ARG A 361 11.54 14.01 3.80
N MET A 362 11.89 12.88 3.19
CA MET A 362 11.04 11.69 3.18
C MET A 362 10.88 11.11 4.59
N GLY A 363 9.82 10.37 4.80
CA GLY A 363 9.58 9.74 6.10
C GLY A 363 8.43 8.76 6.08
N ASN A 364 8.41 7.86 7.05
CA ASN A 364 7.37 6.87 7.27
C ASN A 364 6.14 7.43 8.00
N SER A 365 6.19 8.70 8.40
CA SER A 365 5.08 9.42 9.03
C SER A 365 5.09 10.88 8.58
N ALA A 366 3.93 11.54 8.62
CA ALA A 366 3.80 12.95 8.31
C ALA A 366 4.63 13.85 9.27
N GLN A 367 4.94 13.38 10.46
CA GLN A 367 5.62 14.14 11.52
C GLN A 367 7.13 13.85 11.63
N VAL A 368 7.64 12.82 10.96
CA VAL A 368 9.02 12.34 11.14
C VAL A 368 9.77 12.25 9.81
N LYS A 369 10.95 12.83 9.75
CA LYS A 369 11.88 12.72 8.62
C LYS A 369 12.82 11.55 8.85
N THR A 370 12.89 10.62 7.90
CA THR A 370 13.76 9.45 8.00
C THR A 370 14.68 9.27 6.80
N GLY A 371 14.35 9.89 5.65
CA GLY A 371 15.04 9.63 4.40
C GLY A 371 14.51 8.39 3.67
N CYS A 372 15.12 8.06 2.54
CA CYS A 372 14.76 6.91 1.71
C CYS A 372 15.63 5.70 2.05
N TYR A 373 15.28 4.90 3.05
CA TYR A 373 15.96 3.65 3.38
C TYR A 373 15.04 2.41 3.35
N ASN A 374 13.73 2.59 3.52
CA ASN A 374 12.71 1.62 3.17
C ASN A 374 11.80 2.25 2.11
N CYS A 375 11.38 1.51 1.10
CA CYS A 375 10.66 2.10 -0.02
C CYS A 375 9.45 1.28 -0.45
N ASP A 376 8.23 1.80 -0.20
CA ASP A 376 6.97 1.16 -0.59
C ASP A 376 6.74 1.15 -2.10
N ASN A 377 7.52 1.92 -2.87
CA ASN A 377 7.40 1.99 -4.32
C ASN A 377 8.49 1.19 -5.08
N LEU A 378 9.24 0.29 -4.41
CA LEU A 378 10.24 -0.56 -5.09
C LEU A 378 9.62 -1.44 -6.17
N TRP A 379 8.40 -1.94 -5.95
CA TRP A 379 7.66 -2.73 -6.94
C TRP A 379 7.41 -2.00 -8.28
N GLN A 380 7.46 -0.66 -8.29
CA GLN A 380 7.41 0.16 -9.51
C GLN A 380 8.81 0.52 -10.02
N ASN A 381 9.70 0.95 -9.11
CA ASN A 381 11.03 1.41 -9.46
C ASN A 381 11.92 0.32 -10.05
N ILE A 382 11.92 -0.89 -9.47
CA ILE A 382 12.79 -2.00 -9.94
C ILE A 382 12.43 -2.45 -11.35
N PRO A 383 11.16 -2.78 -11.69
CA PRO A 383 10.81 -3.15 -13.06
C PRO A 383 11.07 -2.04 -14.06
N MET A 384 10.79 -0.78 -13.69
CA MET A 384 11.06 0.35 -14.57
C MET A 384 12.57 0.52 -14.80
N HIS A 385 13.40 0.40 -13.78
CA HIS A 385 14.85 0.46 -13.94
C HIS A 385 15.38 -0.62 -14.88
N LYS A 386 14.96 -1.89 -14.66
CA LYS A 386 15.32 -3.00 -15.56
C LYS A 386 14.92 -2.69 -17.01
N ARG A 387 13.73 -2.16 -17.22
CA ARG A 387 13.24 -1.80 -18.56
C ARG A 387 14.04 -0.67 -19.22
N MET A 388 14.40 0.37 -18.46
CA MET A 388 15.19 1.50 -18.97
C MET A 388 16.63 1.07 -19.30
N THR A 389 17.24 0.24 -18.45
CA THR A 389 18.60 -0.31 -18.66
C THR A 389 18.66 -1.19 -19.92
N LEU A 390 17.67 -2.07 -20.13
CA LEU A 390 17.61 -2.88 -21.35
C LEU A 390 17.50 -2.03 -22.62
N ARG A 391 16.77 -0.90 -22.58
CA ARG A 391 16.64 0.00 -23.74
C ARG A 391 17.90 0.81 -24.02
N SER A 392 18.76 1.05 -23.05
CA SER A 392 20.04 1.75 -23.25
C SER A 392 21.11 0.87 -23.92
N LEU A 393 20.83 -0.42 -24.10
CA LEU A 393 21.73 -1.39 -24.78
C LEU A 393 21.43 -1.53 -26.27
N PHE A 394 20.38 -0.87 -26.76
CA PHE A 394 19.96 -0.80 -28.16
C PHE A 394 19.89 0.67 -28.63
#